data_925df38af933e476b198f80ec201bb1e
#
_entry.id   925df38af933e476b198f80ec201bb1e
#
_cell.length_a   1.000
_cell.length_b   1.000
_cell.length_c   1.000
_cell.angle_alpha   90.00
_cell.angle_beta   90.00
_cell.angle_gamma   90.00
#
_symmetry.space_group_name_H-M   'P 1'
#
loop_
_entity.id
_entity.type
_entity.pdbx_description
1 polymer ?
#
loop_
_entity_poly.entity_id
_entity_poly.type
_entity_poly.pdbx_seq_one_letter_code
_entity_poly.pdbx_strand_id
1 'polypeptide(L)'
;MCPASRSRSTGASTSDKPSLIRRLLAARPLRGFITVPGAVSLAGIGLSLITIWADNYFYDVSKVIGLKPLSPEVSSAVLSTLAGAAMTALSLVYSIVLVVFTLAAGNIAPRLLDRFSDDRTNQIAVGALGALFLHSLLSLAAQDGRPAFLTVAVAVALAIASVLLLLLFVDKVARRVTIDEEIAAIADGLEASFARRADLTAAVAREDIVRPMGDEVVVRAGRSGYITAIDYPALARCAKNRQAFVDLLALPGDHLLKGDPVAQIIASDAAAMTKDAQALIVIAGRRTSQDDIRFSINLLIEIALRALSPGVNDSFTAIACVDRLTSTFARAAETRIGDGVYCDDDGAARVVAPAESIGVLLTGAFSPLRRASRDNILVASAILRALSRLAPRLEGEDRSSAEAEIALMKAELDQSASLQADRDAAKEV
;
A
#
# COMPACT_ATOMS: atom_id res chain seq x y z
N MET A 1 -14.93 -6.02 -27.88
CA MET A 1 -14.37 -4.70 -28.21
C MET A 1 -13.78 -4.11 -26.92
N CYS A 2 -12.45 -3.99 -26.84
CA CYS A 2 -11.81 -3.37 -25.68
C CYS A 2 -12.07 -1.87 -25.64
N PRO A 3 -12.24 -1.24 -24.47
CA PRO A 3 -12.37 0.20 -24.35
C PRO A 3 -11.05 0.90 -24.71
N ALA A 4 -11.12 1.94 -25.56
CA ALA A 4 -9.98 2.72 -26.00
C ALA A 4 -9.37 3.50 -24.82
N SER A 5 -8.12 3.22 -24.46
CA SER A 5 -7.36 3.97 -23.48
C SER A 5 -6.95 5.34 -24.04
N ARG A 6 -7.30 6.43 -23.35
CA ARG A 6 -6.87 7.80 -23.70
C ARG A 6 -5.36 7.92 -23.53
N SER A 7 -4.65 8.06 -24.65
CA SER A 7 -3.23 8.32 -24.71
C SER A 7 -2.89 9.73 -24.19
N ARG A 8 -2.03 9.82 -23.17
CA ARG A 8 -1.20 11.02 -22.94
C ARG A 8 0.20 10.72 -23.49
N SER A 9 0.52 11.35 -24.59
CA SER A 9 1.85 11.37 -25.16
C SER A 9 2.78 12.25 -24.32
N THR A 10 3.84 11.66 -23.75
CA THR A 10 5.05 12.37 -23.41
C THR A 10 6.23 11.53 -23.85
N GLY A 11 6.89 11.97 -24.92
CA GLY A 11 8.13 11.38 -25.37
C GLY A 11 9.26 11.71 -24.38
N ALA A 12 10.09 10.73 -24.12
CA ALA A 12 11.52 10.89 -23.82
C ALA A 12 12.21 9.54 -23.81
N SER A 13 13.00 9.32 -24.83
CA SER A 13 14.14 8.41 -24.86
C SER A 13 15.19 8.92 -23.88
N THR A 14 15.63 8.10 -22.92
CA THR A 14 17.03 8.01 -22.49
C THR A 14 17.19 6.79 -21.59
N SER A 15 18.10 5.93 -21.96
CA SER A 15 18.63 4.80 -21.20
C SER A 15 19.35 5.33 -19.94
N ASP A 16 18.61 5.47 -18.86
CA ASP A 16 19.14 5.88 -17.56
C ASP A 16 19.32 4.63 -16.67
N LYS A 17 20.54 4.13 -16.62
CA LYS A 17 20.92 3.09 -15.63
C LYS A 17 20.79 3.74 -14.25
N PRO A 18 19.92 3.23 -13.37
CA PRO A 18 19.74 3.84 -12.05
C PRO A 18 21.08 3.86 -11.30
N SER A 19 21.50 5.05 -10.86
CA SER A 19 22.72 5.27 -10.11
C SER A 19 22.81 4.33 -8.89
N LEU A 20 24.01 3.96 -8.47
CA LEU A 20 24.29 3.09 -7.32
C LEU A 20 23.53 3.56 -6.06
N ILE A 21 23.41 4.88 -5.89
CA ILE A 21 22.65 5.54 -4.82
C ILE A 21 21.16 5.20 -4.91
N ARG A 22 20.56 5.19 -6.11
CA ARG A 22 19.17 4.78 -6.32
C ARG A 22 18.93 3.30 -5.98
N ARG A 23 19.92 2.43 -6.27
CA ARG A 23 19.84 0.99 -5.92
C ARG A 23 20.03 0.75 -4.43
N LEU A 24 20.90 1.48 -3.75
CA LEU A 24 21.10 1.41 -2.29
C LEU A 24 19.88 1.96 -1.52
N LEU A 25 19.26 3.01 -2.05
CA LEU A 25 18.02 3.56 -1.52
C LEU A 25 16.81 2.64 -1.83
N ALA A 26 16.81 1.79 -2.85
CA ALA A 26 15.71 0.90 -3.22
C ALA A 26 15.49 -0.29 -2.29
N ALA A 27 16.45 -0.63 -1.44
CA ALA A 27 16.49 -1.91 -0.74
C ALA A 27 16.09 -1.89 0.76
N ARG A 28 15.56 -0.77 1.33
CA ARG A 28 15.32 -0.68 2.79
C ARG A 28 13.85 -0.43 3.17
N PRO A 29 13.29 -1.20 4.13
CA PRO A 29 11.93 -1.01 4.66
C PRO A 29 11.72 0.29 5.44
N LEU A 30 12.79 1.02 5.80
CA LEU A 30 12.76 2.30 6.54
C LEU A 30 12.79 3.54 5.63
N ARG A 31 12.57 3.39 4.32
CA ARG A 31 12.66 4.50 3.37
C ARG A 31 11.74 5.67 3.70
N GLY A 32 10.51 5.40 4.11
CA GLY A 32 9.55 6.43 4.46
C GLY A 32 9.99 7.28 5.65
N PHE A 33 10.53 6.66 6.70
CA PHE A 33 10.93 7.35 7.94
C PHE A 33 12.23 8.13 7.88
N ILE A 34 13.09 7.91 6.90
CA ILE A 34 14.41 8.56 6.80
C ILE A 34 14.48 9.52 5.62
N THR A 35 13.94 9.14 4.45
CA THR A 35 14.15 9.92 3.23
C THR A 35 13.36 11.22 3.20
N VAL A 36 12.05 11.17 3.48
CA VAL A 36 11.20 12.35 3.43
C VAL A 36 11.47 13.27 4.63
N PRO A 37 11.48 12.78 5.90
CA PRO A 37 11.84 13.63 7.04
C PRO A 37 13.24 14.21 6.90
N GLY A 38 14.20 13.41 6.43
CA GLY A 38 15.58 13.88 6.20
C GLY A 38 15.65 14.98 5.13
N ALA A 39 14.94 14.82 4.02
CA ALA A 39 14.91 15.84 2.97
C ALA A 39 14.27 17.16 3.45
N VAL A 40 13.15 17.06 4.19
CA VAL A 40 12.49 18.24 4.79
C VAL A 40 13.39 18.89 5.84
N SER A 41 14.06 18.10 6.68
CA SER A 41 15.01 18.63 7.67
C SER A 41 16.20 19.36 7.00
N LEU A 42 16.75 18.79 5.93
CA LEU A 42 17.82 19.41 5.16
C LEU A 42 17.38 20.70 4.43
N ALA A 43 16.10 20.78 4.03
CA ALA A 43 15.55 22.03 3.50
C ALA A 43 15.60 23.16 4.54
N GLY A 44 15.52 22.85 5.84
CA GLY A 44 15.75 23.81 6.94
C GLY A 44 17.13 24.45 6.91
N ILE A 45 18.18 23.70 6.51
CA ILE A 45 19.54 24.25 6.31
C ILE A 45 19.54 25.26 5.15
N GLY A 46 18.96 24.87 4.02
CA GLY A 46 18.85 25.78 2.86
C GLY A 46 18.10 27.06 3.20
N LEU A 47 16.99 26.92 3.95
CA LEU A 47 16.19 28.04 4.40
C LEU A 47 16.99 28.95 5.36
N SER A 48 17.80 28.37 6.28
CA SER A 48 18.69 29.14 7.16
C SER A 48 19.71 29.98 6.36
N LEU A 49 20.35 29.37 5.37
CA LEU A 49 21.33 30.09 4.52
C LEU A 49 20.67 31.24 3.75
N ILE A 50 19.46 31.02 3.23
CA ILE A 50 18.69 32.06 2.51
C ILE A 50 18.33 33.21 3.45
N THR A 51 17.81 32.91 4.67
CA THR A 51 17.37 33.93 5.60
C THR A 51 18.54 34.72 6.17
N ILE A 52 19.68 34.08 6.45
CA ILE A 52 20.93 34.77 6.89
C ILE A 52 21.45 35.68 5.78
N TRP A 53 21.47 35.20 4.55
CA TRP A 53 21.87 36.02 3.39
C TRP A 53 20.93 37.20 3.19
N ALA A 54 19.61 36.98 3.30
CA ALA A 54 18.61 38.02 3.19
C ALA A 54 18.70 39.08 4.32
N ASP A 55 18.88 38.64 5.57
CA ASP A 55 19.07 39.56 6.69
C ASP A 55 20.32 40.46 6.48
N ASN A 56 21.41 39.88 5.98
CA ASN A 56 22.62 40.66 5.67
C ASN A 56 22.40 41.65 4.52
N TYR A 57 21.64 41.27 3.48
CA TYR A 57 21.36 42.14 2.34
C TYR A 57 20.38 43.26 2.69
N PHE A 58 19.33 42.98 3.47
CA PHE A 58 18.31 43.97 3.84
C PHE A 58 18.64 44.77 5.10
N TYR A 59 19.76 44.50 5.76
CA TYR A 59 20.16 45.21 6.96
C TYR A 59 20.25 46.74 6.74
N ASP A 60 20.82 47.16 5.62
CA ASP A 60 20.93 48.59 5.29
C ASP A 60 19.58 49.19 4.90
N VAL A 61 18.67 48.42 4.31
CA VAL A 61 17.31 48.83 3.93
C VAL A 61 16.42 48.98 5.15
N SER A 62 16.56 48.13 6.17
CA SER A 62 15.75 48.21 7.41
C SER A 62 16.02 49.47 8.21
N LYS A 63 17.24 50.01 8.17
CA LYS A 63 17.59 51.31 8.76
C LYS A 63 16.85 52.51 8.09
N VAL A 64 16.62 52.36 6.79
CA VAL A 64 15.91 53.42 6.00
C VAL A 64 14.40 53.40 6.29
N ILE A 65 13.82 52.23 6.58
CA ILE A 65 12.36 52.06 6.78
C ILE A 65 11.95 52.26 8.28
N GLY A 66 12.93 52.41 9.19
CA GLY A 66 12.63 52.69 10.60
C GLY A 66 12.12 51.48 11.39
N LEU A 67 12.23 50.27 10.86
CA LEU A 67 11.94 49.03 11.61
C LEU A 67 13.01 48.86 12.67
N LYS A 68 12.62 48.80 13.96
CA LYS A 68 13.52 48.45 15.07
C LYS A 68 13.91 46.98 14.96
N PRO A 69 15.16 46.65 14.64
CA PRO A 69 15.59 45.25 14.63
C PRO A 69 15.58 44.68 16.07
N LEU A 70 15.26 43.37 16.18
CA LEU A 70 15.42 42.63 17.43
C LEU A 70 16.89 42.72 17.88
N SER A 71 17.13 42.89 19.20
CA SER A 71 18.54 42.85 19.68
C SER A 71 19.14 41.45 19.46
N PRO A 72 20.45 41.36 19.25
CA PRO A 72 21.12 40.04 19.05
C PRO A 72 20.88 39.07 20.21
N GLU A 73 20.78 39.57 21.43
CA GLU A 73 20.52 38.76 22.62
C GLU A 73 19.12 38.14 22.58
N VAL A 74 18.10 38.90 22.17
CA VAL A 74 16.73 38.38 22.04
C VAL A 74 16.66 37.39 20.90
N SER A 75 17.30 37.66 19.77
CA SER A 75 17.34 36.75 18.62
C SER A 75 18.00 35.41 19.00
N SER A 76 19.13 35.45 19.69
CA SER A 76 19.82 34.22 20.16
C SER A 76 19.02 33.46 21.19
N ALA A 77 18.36 34.14 22.12
CA ALA A 77 17.50 33.52 23.12
C ALA A 77 16.29 32.79 22.45
N VAL A 78 15.65 33.42 21.50
CA VAL A 78 14.53 32.81 20.75
C VAL A 78 15.01 31.58 19.95
N LEU A 79 16.07 31.72 19.16
CA LEU A 79 16.59 30.62 18.33
C LEU A 79 17.06 29.44 19.20
N SER A 80 17.77 29.68 20.31
CA SER A 80 18.21 28.61 21.20
C SER A 80 17.05 27.89 21.88
N THR A 81 16.03 28.65 22.31
CA THR A 81 14.81 28.08 22.89
C THR A 81 14.05 27.22 21.87
N LEU A 82 13.88 27.71 20.64
CA LEU A 82 13.21 26.97 19.56
C LEU A 82 14.00 25.71 19.17
N ALA A 83 15.33 25.79 19.07
CA ALA A 83 16.17 24.62 18.80
C ALA A 83 16.02 23.55 19.89
N GLY A 84 16.12 23.94 21.18
CA GLY A 84 15.95 23.03 22.30
C GLY A 84 14.57 22.38 22.35
N ALA A 85 13.52 23.20 22.18
CA ALA A 85 12.14 22.73 22.13
C ALA A 85 11.90 21.76 20.95
N ALA A 86 12.40 22.09 19.76
CA ALA A 86 12.26 21.25 18.56
C ALA A 86 12.94 19.89 18.74
N MET A 87 14.16 19.84 19.29
CA MET A 87 14.88 18.59 19.56
C MET A 87 14.17 17.73 20.59
N THR A 88 13.64 18.35 21.65
CA THR A 88 12.86 17.65 22.68
C THR A 88 11.58 17.07 22.11
N ALA A 89 10.83 17.85 21.32
CA ALA A 89 9.61 17.40 20.67
C ALA A 89 9.90 16.26 19.66
N LEU A 90 10.96 16.38 18.88
CA LEU A 90 11.41 15.35 17.95
C LEU A 90 11.71 14.03 18.64
N SER A 91 12.46 14.07 19.74
CA SER A 91 12.78 12.88 20.55
C SER A 91 11.54 12.24 21.14
N LEU A 92 10.58 13.03 21.62
CA LEU A 92 9.31 12.53 22.15
C LEU A 92 8.46 11.88 21.06
N VAL A 93 8.37 12.50 19.88
CA VAL A 93 7.63 11.94 18.72
C VAL A 93 8.23 10.59 18.33
N TYR A 94 9.55 10.47 18.19
CA TYR A 94 10.18 9.19 17.89
C TYR A 94 9.93 8.13 18.98
N SER A 95 9.95 8.51 20.26
CA SER A 95 9.61 7.61 21.36
C SER A 95 8.18 7.09 21.24
N ILE A 96 7.21 7.96 20.99
CA ILE A 96 5.80 7.58 20.84
C ILE A 96 5.64 6.67 19.64
N VAL A 97 6.24 7.02 18.49
CA VAL A 97 6.23 6.18 17.29
C VAL A 97 6.78 4.79 17.57
N LEU A 98 7.89 4.69 18.29
CA LEU A 98 8.49 3.40 18.66
C LEU A 98 7.56 2.57 19.56
N VAL A 99 6.90 3.21 20.55
CA VAL A 99 5.90 2.54 21.40
C VAL A 99 4.72 2.05 20.58
N VAL A 100 4.19 2.86 19.67
CA VAL A 100 3.10 2.47 18.78
C VAL A 100 3.53 1.29 17.87
N PHE A 101 4.76 1.31 17.36
CA PHE A 101 5.30 0.19 16.60
C PHE A 101 5.40 -1.09 17.44
N THR A 102 5.85 -1.03 18.66
CA THR A 102 5.95 -2.22 19.52
C THR A 102 4.58 -2.78 19.88
N LEU A 103 3.59 -1.92 20.15
CA LEU A 103 2.20 -2.32 20.40
C LEU A 103 1.55 -2.91 19.16
N ALA A 104 1.73 -2.26 18.01
CA ALA A 104 1.21 -2.75 16.73
C ALA A 104 1.85 -4.08 16.31
N ALA A 105 3.15 -4.27 16.51
CA ALA A 105 3.84 -5.54 16.27
C ALA A 105 3.33 -6.66 17.18
N GLY A 106 2.94 -6.32 18.41
CA GLY A 106 2.36 -7.24 19.38
C GLY A 106 0.89 -7.63 19.08
N ASN A 107 0.05 -6.68 18.72
CA ASN A 107 -1.41 -6.83 18.66
C ASN A 107 -2.01 -6.82 17.25
N ILE A 108 -1.32 -6.23 16.27
CA ILE A 108 -1.74 -6.11 14.88
C ILE A 108 -0.70 -6.83 14.00
N ALA A 109 -1.10 -7.39 12.87
CA ALA A 109 -0.20 -8.15 12.00
C ALA A 109 1.09 -7.35 11.67
N PRO A 110 2.29 -7.95 11.80
CA PRO A 110 3.57 -7.24 11.56
C PRO A 110 3.69 -6.56 10.20
N ARG A 111 2.92 -7.02 9.21
CA ARG A 111 2.89 -6.48 7.85
C ARG A 111 2.21 -5.13 7.73
N LEU A 112 1.43 -4.72 8.75
CA LEU A 112 0.75 -3.42 8.78
C LEU A 112 1.68 -2.28 9.18
N LEU A 113 2.82 -2.58 9.80
CA LEU A 113 3.84 -1.59 10.17
C LEU A 113 4.41 -0.85 8.96
N ASP A 114 4.51 -1.50 7.80
CA ASP A 114 5.01 -0.88 6.57
C ASP A 114 4.08 0.27 6.13
N ARG A 115 2.75 0.13 6.31
CA ARG A 115 1.77 1.19 5.98
C ARG A 115 1.86 2.42 6.88
N PHE A 116 2.15 2.21 8.18
CA PHE A 116 2.31 3.32 9.12
C PHE A 116 3.57 4.13 8.81
N SER A 117 4.63 3.46 8.35
CA SER A 117 5.90 4.12 7.99
C SER A 117 5.80 4.97 6.72
N ASP A 118 4.87 4.65 5.82
CA ASP A 118 4.71 5.32 4.53
C ASP A 118 3.79 6.56 4.57
N ASP A 119 3.23 6.89 5.77
CA ASP A 119 2.34 8.03 5.91
C ASP A 119 3.08 9.37 5.78
N ARG A 120 2.75 10.10 4.72
CA ARG A 120 3.34 11.41 4.42
C ARG A 120 3.14 12.45 5.51
N THR A 121 2.00 12.43 6.22
CA THR A 121 1.73 13.39 7.30
C THR A 121 2.72 13.20 8.44
N ASN A 122 2.96 11.95 8.85
CA ASN A 122 3.92 11.63 9.90
C ASN A 122 5.34 12.03 9.47
N GLN A 123 5.70 11.73 8.23
CA GLN A 123 7.00 12.08 7.64
C GLN A 123 7.24 13.60 7.60
N ILE A 124 6.23 14.37 7.20
CA ILE A 124 6.31 15.84 7.11
C ILE A 124 6.35 16.45 8.51
N ALA A 125 5.57 15.96 9.47
CA ALA A 125 5.57 16.49 10.85
C ALA A 125 6.95 16.31 11.52
N VAL A 126 7.53 15.12 11.39
CA VAL A 126 8.89 14.84 11.88
C VAL A 126 9.93 15.69 11.15
N GLY A 127 9.81 15.80 9.83
CA GLY A 127 10.69 16.61 8.99
C GLY A 127 10.62 18.11 9.34
N ALA A 128 9.45 18.64 9.64
CA ALA A 128 9.26 20.04 10.04
C ALA A 128 9.95 20.37 11.38
N LEU A 129 9.83 19.47 12.37
CA LEU A 129 10.58 19.60 13.63
C LEU A 129 12.10 19.56 13.41
N GLY A 130 12.57 18.67 12.54
CA GLY A 130 13.98 18.61 12.14
C GLY A 130 14.43 19.85 11.39
N ALA A 131 13.58 20.39 10.49
CA ALA A 131 13.86 21.63 9.76
C ALA A 131 13.93 22.84 10.73
N LEU A 132 13.01 22.94 11.69
CA LEU A 132 13.02 23.96 12.72
C LEU A 132 14.30 23.88 13.57
N PHE A 133 14.69 22.67 14.00
CA PHE A 133 15.92 22.46 14.75
C PHE A 133 17.16 22.90 13.97
N LEU A 134 17.34 22.39 12.74
CA LEU A 134 18.52 22.69 11.93
C LEU A 134 18.57 24.16 11.50
N HIS A 135 17.41 24.74 11.16
CA HIS A 135 17.31 26.17 10.85
C HIS A 135 17.74 27.03 12.06
N SER A 136 17.18 26.76 13.23
CA SER A 136 17.47 27.52 14.45
C SER A 136 18.92 27.35 14.89
N LEU A 137 19.47 26.12 14.85
CA LEU A 137 20.83 25.82 15.25
C LEU A 137 21.85 26.48 14.33
N LEU A 138 21.66 26.37 13.02
CA LEU A 138 22.58 26.94 12.04
C LEU A 138 22.52 28.46 12.05
N SER A 139 21.32 29.03 12.20
CA SER A 139 21.12 30.47 12.33
C SER A 139 21.76 31.01 13.61
N LEU A 140 21.69 30.28 14.71
CA LEU A 140 22.37 30.63 15.97
C LEU A 140 23.90 30.60 15.82
N ALA A 141 24.42 29.56 15.15
CA ALA A 141 25.88 29.43 14.92
C ALA A 141 26.45 30.51 14.00
N ALA A 142 25.63 31.04 13.11
CA ALA A 142 26.01 32.08 12.14
C ALA A 142 25.82 33.53 12.66
N GLN A 143 25.32 33.68 13.90
CA GLN A 143 25.14 35.03 14.49
C GLN A 143 26.48 35.69 14.75
N ASP A 144 26.70 36.84 14.12
CA ASP A 144 27.88 37.70 14.25
C ASP A 144 27.60 39.03 14.99
N GLY A 145 26.55 39.06 15.83
CA GLY A 145 26.12 40.27 16.54
C GLY A 145 25.23 41.20 15.72
N ARG A 146 24.82 40.83 14.54
CA ARG A 146 23.87 41.59 13.71
C ARG A 146 22.41 41.19 14.00
N PRO A 147 21.46 42.13 13.84
CA PRO A 147 20.04 41.80 13.99
C PRO A 147 19.55 40.84 12.93
N ALA A 148 18.90 39.75 13.35
CA ALA A 148 18.40 38.67 12.48
C ALA A 148 16.86 38.66 12.48
N PHE A 149 16.21 39.65 11.85
CA PHE A 149 14.75 39.80 11.88
C PHE A 149 14.05 38.71 11.07
N LEU A 150 14.44 38.52 9.81
CA LEU A 150 13.81 37.55 8.89
C LEU A 150 14.07 36.12 9.35
N THR A 151 15.30 35.85 9.80
CA THR A 151 15.69 34.54 10.34
C THR A 151 14.83 34.15 11.54
N VAL A 152 14.62 35.07 12.50
CA VAL A 152 13.75 34.80 13.66
C VAL A 152 12.28 34.68 13.26
N ALA A 153 11.79 35.53 12.37
CA ALA A 153 10.42 35.47 11.88
C ALA A 153 10.11 34.12 11.20
N VAL A 154 11.03 33.63 10.38
CA VAL A 154 10.90 32.31 9.73
C VAL A 154 11.01 31.17 10.76
N ALA A 155 11.90 31.26 11.75
CA ALA A 155 11.97 30.29 12.83
C ALA A 155 10.64 30.19 13.63
N VAL A 156 10.05 31.32 13.95
CA VAL A 156 8.73 31.38 14.64
C VAL A 156 7.62 30.82 13.74
N ALA A 157 7.61 31.16 12.44
CA ALA A 157 6.65 30.59 11.51
C ALA A 157 6.79 29.06 11.36
N LEU A 158 8.02 28.55 11.29
CA LEU A 158 8.29 27.12 11.31
C LEU A 158 7.85 26.46 12.64
N ALA A 159 8.04 27.14 13.77
CA ALA A 159 7.58 26.65 15.07
C ALA A 159 6.06 26.52 15.10
N ILE A 160 5.32 27.56 14.65
CA ILE A 160 3.86 27.51 14.54
C ILE A 160 3.41 26.37 13.63
N ALA A 161 4.00 26.26 12.44
CA ALA A 161 3.70 25.19 11.50
C ALA A 161 4.00 23.80 12.11
N SER A 162 5.12 23.65 12.84
CA SER A 162 5.48 22.41 13.51
C SER A 162 4.50 22.03 14.62
N VAL A 163 3.99 22.99 15.39
CA VAL A 163 2.94 22.74 16.39
C VAL A 163 1.64 22.27 15.73
N LEU A 164 1.20 22.93 14.66
CA LEU A 164 -0.01 22.49 13.93
C LEU A 164 0.16 21.09 13.34
N LEU A 165 1.31 20.80 12.75
CA LEU A 165 1.62 19.46 12.21
C LEU A 165 1.70 18.42 13.32
N LEU A 166 2.22 18.78 14.51
CA LEU A 166 2.26 17.89 15.66
C LEU A 166 0.85 17.57 16.18
N LEU A 167 -0.05 18.54 16.23
CA LEU A 167 -1.45 18.30 16.59
C LEU A 167 -2.14 17.36 15.60
N LEU A 168 -1.93 17.56 14.29
CA LEU A 168 -2.44 16.66 13.26
C LEU A 168 -1.81 15.26 13.36
N PHE A 169 -0.53 15.18 13.69
CA PHE A 169 0.15 13.91 13.92
C PHE A 169 -0.47 13.14 15.10
N VAL A 170 -0.66 13.81 16.25
CA VAL A 170 -1.24 13.19 17.45
C VAL A 170 -2.67 12.72 17.19
N ASP A 171 -3.52 13.55 16.58
CA ASP A 171 -4.89 13.16 16.18
C ASP A 171 -4.88 11.93 15.27
N LYS A 172 -4.01 11.93 14.27
CA LYS A 172 -3.91 10.84 13.30
C LYS A 172 -3.36 9.54 13.92
N VAL A 173 -2.37 9.65 14.82
CA VAL A 173 -1.85 8.50 15.56
C VAL A 173 -2.92 7.94 16.50
N ALA A 174 -3.65 8.80 17.22
CA ALA A 174 -4.73 8.37 18.12
C ALA A 174 -5.85 7.64 17.36
N ARG A 175 -6.25 8.10 16.17
CA ARG A 175 -7.27 7.43 15.34
C ARG A 175 -6.79 6.12 14.75
N ARG A 176 -5.55 6.03 14.26
CA ARG A 176 -4.99 4.82 13.63
C ARG A 176 -4.68 3.67 14.58
N VAL A 177 -4.84 3.86 15.88
CA VAL A 177 -4.77 2.77 16.88
C VAL A 177 -6.04 1.90 16.85
N THR A 178 -7.11 2.34 16.14
CA THR A 178 -8.33 1.53 16.03
C THR A 178 -8.18 0.50 14.91
N ILE A 179 -8.34 -0.77 15.28
CA ILE A 179 -8.30 -1.92 14.34
C ILE A 179 -9.33 -1.75 13.22
N ASP A 180 -10.48 -1.14 13.50
CA ASP A 180 -11.58 -0.95 12.54
C ASP A 180 -11.19 -0.06 11.36
N GLU A 181 -10.42 1.02 11.58
CA GLU A 181 -9.92 1.89 10.49
C GLU A 181 -8.94 1.14 9.58
N GLU A 182 -8.09 0.29 10.15
CA GLU A 182 -7.14 -0.49 9.37
C GLU A 182 -7.85 -1.58 8.55
N ILE A 183 -8.83 -2.27 9.14
CA ILE A 183 -9.68 -3.23 8.43
C ILE A 183 -10.38 -2.54 7.25
N ALA A 184 -10.94 -1.34 7.47
CA ALA A 184 -11.57 -0.56 6.42
C ALA A 184 -10.57 -0.19 5.31
N ALA A 185 -9.40 0.32 5.66
CA ALA A 185 -8.37 0.72 4.70
C ALA A 185 -7.83 -0.45 3.86
N ILE A 186 -7.73 -1.66 4.45
CA ILE A 186 -7.35 -2.87 3.70
C ILE A 186 -8.48 -3.24 2.73
N ALA A 187 -9.74 -3.20 3.17
CA ALA A 187 -10.90 -3.51 2.34
C ALA A 187 -11.05 -2.53 1.17
N ASP A 188 -10.91 -1.22 1.41
CA ASP A 188 -10.94 -0.20 0.37
C ASP A 188 -9.81 -0.41 -0.67
N GLY A 189 -8.61 -0.77 -0.20
CA GLY A 189 -7.49 -1.12 -1.07
C GLY A 189 -7.75 -2.38 -1.90
N LEU A 190 -8.44 -3.36 -1.32
CA LEU A 190 -8.83 -4.59 -2.01
C LEU A 190 -9.90 -4.31 -3.08
N GLU A 191 -10.91 -3.51 -2.77
CA GLU A 191 -11.92 -3.05 -3.74
C GLU A 191 -11.28 -2.31 -4.92
N ALA A 192 -10.36 -1.40 -4.64
CA ALA A 192 -9.62 -0.69 -5.68
C ALA A 192 -8.76 -1.63 -6.55
N SER A 193 -8.26 -2.74 -5.99
CA SER A 193 -7.51 -3.74 -6.73
C SER A 193 -8.41 -4.57 -7.66
N PHE A 194 -9.62 -4.92 -7.21
CA PHE A 194 -10.62 -5.57 -8.06
C PHE A 194 -11.05 -4.65 -9.22
N ALA A 195 -11.35 -3.39 -8.93
CA ALA A 195 -11.73 -2.41 -9.94
C ALA A 195 -10.62 -2.23 -11.00
N ARG A 196 -9.36 -2.05 -10.57
CA ARG A 196 -8.22 -1.97 -11.51
C ARG A 196 -8.08 -3.20 -12.37
N ARG A 197 -8.28 -4.41 -11.79
CA ARG A 197 -8.18 -5.65 -12.55
C ARG A 197 -9.30 -5.74 -13.59
N ALA A 198 -10.53 -5.35 -13.26
CA ALA A 198 -11.65 -5.30 -14.18
C ALA A 198 -11.40 -4.29 -15.32
N ASP A 199 -10.86 -3.10 -15.00
CA ASP A 199 -10.54 -2.08 -16.02
C ASP A 199 -9.43 -2.52 -17.00
N LEU A 200 -8.50 -3.37 -16.53
CA LEU A 200 -7.38 -3.85 -17.35
C LEU A 200 -7.70 -5.08 -18.18
N THR A 201 -8.70 -5.88 -17.79
CA THR A 201 -9.04 -7.11 -18.48
C THR A 201 -10.12 -6.88 -19.54
N ALA A 202 -9.94 -7.54 -20.68
CA ALA A 202 -10.94 -7.51 -21.73
C ALA A 202 -12.12 -8.47 -21.44
N ALA A 203 -13.30 -8.10 -21.91
CA ALA A 203 -14.47 -8.98 -21.92
C ALA A 203 -14.41 -10.01 -23.07
N VAL A 204 -13.23 -10.58 -23.31
CA VAL A 204 -12.99 -11.60 -24.35
C VAL A 204 -12.79 -12.93 -23.63
N ALA A 205 -13.57 -13.94 -24.01
CA ALA A 205 -13.42 -15.28 -23.48
C ALA A 205 -12.06 -15.86 -23.92
N ARG A 206 -11.40 -16.61 -23.03
CA ARG A 206 -10.12 -17.25 -23.33
C ARG A 206 -10.18 -18.21 -24.52
N GLU A 207 -11.33 -18.81 -24.73
CA GLU A 207 -11.60 -19.77 -25.81
C GLU A 207 -11.60 -19.12 -27.19
N ASP A 208 -11.90 -17.81 -27.24
CA ASP A 208 -11.96 -17.06 -28.50
C ASP A 208 -10.62 -16.46 -28.93
N ILE A 209 -9.54 -16.75 -28.20
CA ILE A 209 -8.22 -16.16 -28.43
C ILE A 209 -7.49 -16.98 -29.54
N VAL A 210 -7.20 -16.31 -30.63
CA VAL A 210 -6.33 -16.85 -31.68
C VAL A 210 -4.88 -16.61 -31.31
N ARG A 211 -4.14 -17.68 -30.99
CA ARG A 211 -2.70 -17.62 -30.77
C ARG A 211 -1.95 -17.58 -32.09
N PRO A 212 -0.92 -16.73 -32.22
CA PRO A 212 -0.08 -16.72 -33.41
C PRO A 212 0.74 -18.03 -33.51
N MET A 213 1.11 -18.42 -34.72
CA MET A 213 2.09 -19.48 -34.92
C MET A 213 3.49 -18.90 -34.76
N GLY A 214 4.36 -19.58 -34.03
CA GLY A 214 5.73 -19.13 -33.78
C GLY A 214 6.47 -20.09 -32.87
N ASP A 215 7.73 -19.77 -32.60
CA ASP A 215 8.54 -20.51 -31.62
C ASP A 215 8.05 -20.23 -30.18
N GLU A 216 7.93 -21.29 -29.40
CA GLU A 216 7.55 -21.20 -28.00
C GLU A 216 8.78 -21.13 -27.10
N VAL A 217 8.88 -20.11 -26.28
CA VAL A 217 9.96 -19.93 -25.31
C VAL A 217 9.40 -19.69 -23.91
N VAL A 218 9.91 -20.45 -22.94
CA VAL A 218 9.54 -20.26 -21.53
C VAL A 218 10.46 -19.25 -20.87
N VAL A 219 9.85 -18.14 -20.40
CA VAL A 219 10.52 -17.14 -19.56
C VAL A 219 10.64 -17.69 -18.15
N ARG A 220 11.84 -17.69 -17.61
CA ARG A 220 12.11 -18.20 -16.27
C ARG A 220 12.50 -17.11 -15.30
N ALA A 221 12.16 -17.31 -14.02
CA ALA A 221 12.51 -16.41 -12.93
C ALA A 221 14.03 -16.28 -12.78
N GLY A 222 14.57 -15.07 -12.89
CA GLY A 222 16.00 -14.81 -12.74
C GLY A 222 16.50 -14.91 -11.29
N ARG A 223 15.59 -14.85 -10.32
CA ARG A 223 15.85 -14.97 -8.87
C ARG A 223 14.64 -15.53 -8.15
N SER A 224 14.84 -16.06 -6.94
CA SER A 224 13.75 -16.44 -6.05
C SER A 224 13.11 -15.22 -5.39
N GLY A 225 11.80 -15.26 -5.18
CA GLY A 225 11.01 -14.20 -4.56
C GLY A 225 9.55 -14.21 -4.99
N TYR A 226 8.81 -13.17 -4.61
CA TYR A 226 7.40 -12.98 -4.98
C TYR A 226 7.29 -12.08 -6.20
N ILE A 227 6.37 -12.38 -7.11
CA ILE A 227 5.94 -11.42 -8.12
C ILE A 227 5.21 -10.29 -7.40
N THR A 228 5.71 -9.07 -7.49
CA THR A 228 5.12 -7.90 -6.82
C THR A 228 4.34 -7.00 -7.75
N ALA A 229 4.67 -6.99 -9.03
CA ALA A 229 3.96 -6.22 -10.04
C ALA A 229 4.20 -6.81 -11.44
N ILE A 230 3.19 -6.69 -12.30
CA ILE A 230 3.26 -6.97 -13.72
C ILE A 230 2.65 -5.77 -14.45
N ASP A 231 3.42 -5.12 -15.34
CA ASP A 231 2.89 -4.04 -16.17
C ASP A 231 2.20 -4.65 -17.41
N TYR A 232 0.94 -5.08 -17.22
CA TYR A 232 0.14 -5.73 -18.27
C TYR A 232 -0.02 -4.85 -19.53
N PRO A 233 -0.34 -3.54 -19.43
CA PRO A 233 -0.46 -2.69 -20.61
C PRO A 233 0.86 -2.53 -21.37
N ALA A 234 1.99 -2.39 -20.67
CA ALA A 234 3.30 -2.32 -21.32
C ALA A 234 3.66 -3.67 -21.96
N LEU A 235 3.35 -4.78 -21.30
CA LEU A 235 3.60 -6.12 -21.82
C LEU A 235 2.79 -6.39 -23.10
N ALA A 236 1.51 -5.97 -23.14
CA ALA A 236 0.66 -6.10 -24.32
C ALA A 236 1.18 -5.24 -25.49
N ARG A 237 1.64 -4.00 -25.22
CA ARG A 237 2.27 -3.15 -26.24
C ARG A 237 3.58 -3.75 -26.78
N CYS A 238 4.44 -4.28 -25.91
CA CYS A 238 5.66 -4.97 -26.32
C CYS A 238 5.34 -6.19 -27.18
N ALA A 239 4.33 -6.98 -26.79
CA ALA A 239 3.88 -8.14 -27.56
C ALA A 239 3.34 -7.74 -28.93
N LYS A 240 2.56 -6.65 -29.05
CA LYS A 240 2.13 -6.09 -30.33
C LYS A 240 3.32 -5.75 -31.25
N ASN A 241 4.28 -4.97 -30.72
CA ASN A 241 5.42 -4.49 -31.50
C ASN A 241 6.32 -5.62 -32.01
N ARG A 242 6.32 -6.77 -31.32
CA ARG A 242 7.09 -7.97 -31.70
C ARG A 242 6.27 -9.07 -32.33
N GLN A 243 5.00 -8.80 -32.65
CA GLN A 243 4.05 -9.82 -33.17
C GLN A 243 4.05 -11.09 -32.29
N ALA A 244 4.14 -10.89 -30.98
CA ALA A 244 4.21 -11.92 -29.96
C ALA A 244 2.87 -12.11 -29.25
N PHE A 245 2.77 -13.25 -28.59
CA PHE A 245 1.72 -13.57 -27.64
C PHE A 245 2.37 -14.05 -26.32
N VAL A 246 1.81 -13.67 -25.18
CA VAL A 246 2.36 -13.98 -23.87
C VAL A 246 1.31 -14.67 -23.02
N ASP A 247 1.55 -15.94 -22.68
CA ASP A 247 0.81 -16.66 -21.65
C ASP A 247 1.58 -16.53 -20.33
N LEU A 248 1.05 -15.79 -19.37
CA LEU A 248 1.59 -15.72 -18.01
C LEU A 248 1.24 -17.01 -17.26
N LEU A 249 2.22 -17.58 -16.58
CA LEU A 249 2.06 -18.81 -15.80
C LEU A 249 1.97 -18.53 -14.30
N ALA A 250 2.24 -17.29 -13.89
CA ALA A 250 2.23 -16.86 -12.50
C ALA A 250 1.63 -15.46 -12.37
N LEU A 251 1.10 -15.15 -11.19
CA LEU A 251 0.40 -13.92 -10.84
C LEU A 251 1.16 -13.12 -9.78
N PRO A 252 0.85 -11.81 -9.62
CA PRO A 252 1.27 -11.07 -8.45
C PRO A 252 0.90 -11.80 -7.16
N GLY A 253 1.89 -11.93 -6.26
CA GLY A 253 1.78 -12.69 -5.01
C GLY A 253 2.30 -14.13 -5.07
N ASP A 254 2.54 -14.70 -6.23
CA ASP A 254 3.15 -16.03 -6.33
C ASP A 254 4.61 -15.99 -5.94
N HIS A 255 5.03 -16.99 -5.15
CA HIS A 255 6.43 -17.20 -4.81
C HIS A 255 7.09 -18.11 -5.83
N LEU A 256 8.15 -17.61 -6.44
CA LEU A 256 8.92 -18.33 -7.44
C LEU A 256 10.31 -18.66 -6.91
N LEU A 257 10.82 -19.82 -7.27
CA LEU A 257 12.23 -20.16 -7.15
C LEU A 257 12.98 -19.69 -8.41
N LYS A 258 14.27 -19.43 -8.28
CA LYS A 258 15.11 -19.14 -9.45
C LYS A 258 15.02 -20.31 -10.44
N GLY A 259 14.64 -20.01 -11.68
CA GLY A 259 14.44 -20.99 -12.74
C GLY A 259 13.01 -21.45 -12.95
N ASP A 260 12.07 -21.11 -12.04
CA ASP A 260 10.65 -21.43 -12.23
C ASP A 260 10.08 -20.72 -13.47
N PRO A 261 9.12 -21.34 -14.16
CA PRO A 261 8.46 -20.72 -15.30
C PRO A 261 7.57 -19.55 -14.85
N VAL A 262 7.69 -18.42 -15.53
CA VAL A 262 6.93 -17.18 -15.24
C VAL A 262 5.93 -16.90 -16.36
N ALA A 263 6.34 -17.11 -17.61
CA ALA A 263 5.52 -16.88 -18.77
C ALA A 263 5.97 -17.79 -19.92
N GLN A 264 5.06 -18.07 -20.84
CA GLN A 264 5.32 -18.69 -22.15
C GLN A 264 5.13 -17.64 -23.22
N ILE A 265 6.08 -17.50 -24.11
CA ILE A 265 6.06 -16.52 -25.20
C ILE A 265 6.02 -17.27 -26.53
N ILE A 266 5.09 -16.88 -27.39
CA ILE A 266 5.01 -17.33 -28.77
C ILE A 266 5.38 -16.13 -29.65
N ALA A 267 6.50 -16.19 -30.36
CA ALA A 267 6.99 -15.09 -31.19
C ALA A 267 8.00 -15.55 -32.21
N SER A 268 8.18 -14.77 -33.28
CA SER A 268 9.26 -14.97 -34.27
C SER A 268 10.63 -14.57 -33.73
N ASP A 269 10.71 -13.58 -32.83
CA ASP A 269 11.90 -13.16 -32.07
C ASP A 269 11.63 -13.28 -30.56
N ALA A 270 11.59 -14.51 -30.10
CA ALA A 270 11.29 -14.82 -28.70
C ALA A 270 12.37 -14.35 -27.73
N ALA A 271 13.63 -14.23 -28.17
CA ALA A 271 14.75 -13.82 -27.29
C ALA A 271 14.64 -12.35 -26.87
N ALA A 272 14.26 -11.47 -27.80
CA ALA A 272 14.05 -10.05 -27.49
C ALA A 272 12.81 -9.84 -26.62
N MET A 273 11.71 -10.55 -26.90
CA MET A 273 10.48 -10.49 -26.10
C MET A 273 10.71 -11.01 -24.68
N THR A 274 11.55 -12.04 -24.49
CA THR A 274 11.93 -12.55 -23.15
C THR A 274 12.57 -11.48 -22.28
N LYS A 275 13.47 -10.66 -22.83
CA LYS A 275 14.10 -9.56 -22.09
C LYS A 275 13.09 -8.49 -21.70
N ASP A 276 12.17 -8.13 -22.59
CA ASP A 276 11.11 -7.17 -22.31
C ASP A 276 10.17 -7.70 -21.21
N ALA A 277 9.74 -8.95 -21.31
CA ALA A 277 8.91 -9.58 -20.28
C ALA A 277 9.59 -9.62 -18.90
N GLN A 278 10.89 -9.99 -18.85
CA GLN A 278 11.66 -9.98 -17.60
C GLN A 278 11.82 -8.58 -16.98
N ALA A 279 11.82 -7.53 -17.78
CA ALA A 279 11.90 -6.15 -17.30
C ALA A 279 10.54 -5.65 -16.73
N LEU A 280 9.42 -6.15 -17.27
CA LEU A 280 8.07 -5.74 -16.91
C LEU A 280 7.43 -6.59 -15.80
N ILE A 281 8.05 -7.74 -15.46
CA ILE A 281 7.64 -8.61 -14.36
C ILE A 281 8.60 -8.40 -13.19
N VAL A 282 8.12 -7.79 -12.12
CA VAL A 282 8.94 -7.44 -10.95
C VAL A 282 8.88 -8.54 -9.91
N ILE A 283 10.06 -9.13 -9.59
CA ILE A 283 10.20 -10.13 -8.51
C ILE A 283 10.95 -9.49 -7.35
N ALA A 284 10.40 -9.55 -6.13
CA ALA A 284 10.98 -8.99 -4.92
C ALA A 284 10.98 -9.99 -3.75
N GLY A 285 11.78 -9.72 -2.71
CA GLY A 285 11.86 -10.58 -1.52
C GLY A 285 10.65 -10.48 -0.57
N ARG A 286 9.74 -9.53 -0.80
CA ARG A 286 8.51 -9.32 0.01
C ARG A 286 7.31 -9.14 -0.89
N ARG A 287 6.15 -9.57 -0.43
CA ARG A 287 4.85 -9.31 -1.07
C ARG A 287 4.44 -7.84 -0.83
N THR A 288 3.67 -7.29 -1.76
CA THR A 288 3.06 -5.95 -1.66
C THR A 288 1.57 -6.05 -1.95
N SER A 289 0.77 -5.14 -1.40
CA SER A 289 -0.69 -5.13 -1.59
C SER A 289 -1.15 -4.47 -2.89
N GLN A 290 -0.25 -3.87 -3.67
CA GLN A 290 -0.64 -2.98 -4.77
C GLN A 290 -1.37 -3.71 -5.90
N ASP A 291 -0.88 -4.91 -6.29
CA ASP A 291 -1.45 -5.70 -7.39
C ASP A 291 -1.81 -7.13 -6.94
N ASP A 292 -1.57 -7.47 -5.68
CA ASP A 292 -1.80 -8.79 -5.10
C ASP A 292 -3.11 -8.81 -4.29
N ILE A 293 -4.20 -9.19 -4.96
CA ILE A 293 -5.52 -9.32 -4.35
C ILE A 293 -5.48 -10.32 -3.18
N ARG A 294 -4.82 -11.46 -3.36
CA ARG A 294 -4.69 -12.49 -2.31
C ARG A 294 -3.97 -11.99 -1.06
N PHE A 295 -3.01 -11.07 -1.23
CA PHE A 295 -2.30 -10.49 -0.08
C PHE A 295 -3.24 -9.65 0.79
N SER A 296 -4.09 -8.82 0.20
CA SER A 296 -5.05 -7.99 0.94
C SER A 296 -6.12 -8.85 1.63
N ILE A 297 -6.62 -9.90 0.95
CA ILE A 297 -7.52 -10.90 1.56
C ILE A 297 -6.82 -11.56 2.76
N ASN A 298 -5.58 -12.02 2.59
CA ASN A 298 -4.83 -12.68 3.66
C ASN A 298 -4.55 -11.76 4.85
N LEU A 299 -4.41 -10.44 4.65
CA LEU A 299 -4.29 -9.49 5.76
C LEU A 299 -5.56 -9.45 6.62
N LEU A 300 -6.76 -9.40 6.00
CA LEU A 300 -8.03 -9.45 6.72
C LEU A 300 -8.21 -10.78 7.46
N ILE A 301 -7.84 -11.88 6.82
CA ILE A 301 -7.85 -13.21 7.46
C ILE A 301 -6.89 -13.23 8.66
N GLU A 302 -5.67 -12.73 8.51
CA GLU A 302 -4.65 -12.71 9.58
C GLU A 302 -5.14 -11.91 10.79
N ILE A 303 -5.81 -10.77 10.58
CA ILE A 303 -6.43 -9.97 11.65
C ILE A 303 -7.53 -10.78 12.33
N ALA A 304 -8.45 -11.39 11.57
CA ALA A 304 -9.55 -12.16 12.12
C ALA A 304 -9.08 -13.41 12.90
N LEU A 305 -8.10 -14.17 12.35
CA LEU A 305 -7.52 -15.33 13.02
C LEU A 305 -6.83 -14.95 14.33
N ARG A 306 -6.16 -13.80 14.35
CA ARG A 306 -5.53 -13.29 15.56
C ARG A 306 -6.54 -12.86 16.60
N ALA A 307 -7.63 -12.18 16.17
CA ALA A 307 -8.74 -11.81 17.01
C ALA A 307 -9.39 -13.04 17.67
N LEU A 308 -9.49 -14.14 16.92
CA LEU A 308 -10.03 -15.43 17.41
C LEU A 308 -9.03 -16.28 18.20
N SER A 309 -7.77 -15.82 18.36
CA SER A 309 -6.80 -16.58 19.14
C SER A 309 -7.22 -16.64 20.63
N PRO A 310 -6.90 -17.74 21.36
CA PRO A 310 -7.34 -17.91 22.76
C PRO A 310 -6.89 -16.78 23.69
N GLY A 311 -5.78 -16.12 23.38
CA GLY A 311 -5.25 -15.01 24.19
C GLY A 311 -5.91 -13.65 23.96
N VAL A 312 -6.62 -13.47 22.84
CA VAL A 312 -7.29 -12.21 22.46
C VAL A 312 -8.81 -12.36 22.57
N ASN A 313 -9.38 -13.38 21.94
CA ASN A 313 -10.80 -13.75 21.92
C ASN A 313 -11.76 -12.58 21.62
N ASP A 314 -11.41 -11.77 20.63
CA ASP A 314 -12.18 -10.61 20.16
C ASP A 314 -13.07 -10.99 18.97
N SER A 315 -14.26 -11.47 19.27
CA SER A 315 -15.24 -11.89 18.25
C SER A 315 -15.70 -10.74 17.37
N PHE A 316 -15.78 -9.50 17.88
CA PHE A 316 -16.28 -8.37 17.10
C PHE A 316 -15.30 -7.89 16.03
N THR A 317 -14.02 -7.88 16.33
CA THR A 317 -12.97 -7.64 15.32
C THR A 317 -13.01 -8.71 14.22
N ALA A 318 -13.19 -9.99 14.58
CA ALA A 318 -13.31 -11.05 13.58
C ALA A 318 -14.56 -10.85 12.69
N ILE A 319 -15.70 -10.48 13.27
CA ILE A 319 -16.94 -10.17 12.53
C ILE A 319 -16.74 -8.97 11.61
N ALA A 320 -16.07 -7.91 12.06
CA ALA A 320 -15.77 -6.75 11.23
C ALA A 320 -14.95 -7.15 9.97
N CYS A 321 -13.97 -8.05 10.11
CA CYS A 321 -13.24 -8.60 8.96
C CYS A 321 -14.17 -9.39 8.01
N VAL A 322 -15.06 -10.23 8.54
CA VAL A 322 -16.05 -10.99 7.77
C VAL A 322 -16.97 -10.05 6.99
N ASP A 323 -17.49 -9.01 7.63
CA ASP A 323 -18.39 -8.03 7.00
C ASP A 323 -17.68 -7.26 5.86
N ARG A 324 -16.43 -6.88 6.06
CA ARG A 324 -15.64 -6.19 5.02
C ARG A 324 -15.29 -7.10 3.86
N LEU A 325 -14.85 -8.33 4.11
CA LEU A 325 -14.66 -9.33 3.05
C LEU A 325 -15.94 -9.55 2.25
N THR A 326 -17.08 -9.69 2.93
CA THR A 326 -18.38 -9.90 2.29
C THR A 326 -18.76 -8.75 1.38
N SER A 327 -18.65 -7.50 1.86
CA SER A 327 -18.95 -6.30 1.07
C SER A 327 -18.02 -6.17 -0.15
N THR A 328 -16.74 -6.45 0.03
CA THR A 328 -15.77 -6.41 -1.06
C THR A 328 -16.04 -7.47 -2.13
N PHE A 329 -16.36 -8.71 -1.73
CA PHE A 329 -16.73 -9.77 -2.69
C PHE A 329 -18.06 -9.47 -3.40
N ALA A 330 -19.03 -8.87 -2.71
CA ALA A 330 -20.29 -8.45 -3.34
C ALA A 330 -20.05 -7.40 -4.43
N ARG A 331 -19.19 -6.41 -4.18
CA ARG A 331 -18.80 -5.42 -5.19
C ARG A 331 -17.97 -6.03 -6.32
N ALA A 332 -17.07 -6.96 -6.01
CA ALA A 332 -16.29 -7.67 -7.01
C ALA A 332 -17.17 -8.46 -7.97
N ALA A 333 -18.26 -9.08 -7.47
CA ALA A 333 -19.25 -9.78 -8.29
C ALA A 333 -19.98 -8.83 -9.28
N GLU A 334 -20.28 -7.59 -8.86
CA GLU A 334 -20.89 -6.57 -9.73
C GLU A 334 -19.92 -6.08 -10.84
N THR A 335 -18.61 -6.11 -10.57
CA THR A 335 -17.60 -5.50 -11.45
C THR A 335 -17.18 -6.41 -12.61
N ARG A 336 -17.60 -7.69 -12.64
CA ARG A 336 -17.23 -8.71 -13.66
C ARG A 336 -15.75 -8.69 -14.00
N ILE A 337 -14.96 -9.35 -13.16
CA ILE A 337 -13.51 -9.52 -13.42
C ILE A 337 -13.38 -10.41 -14.65
N GLY A 338 -12.75 -9.90 -15.71
CA GLY A 338 -12.55 -10.67 -16.94
C GLY A 338 -11.56 -11.83 -16.77
N ASP A 339 -11.53 -12.72 -17.76
CA ASP A 339 -10.76 -13.99 -17.77
C ASP A 339 -9.24 -13.83 -17.86
N GLY A 340 -8.70 -12.68 -17.41
CA GLY A 340 -7.26 -12.42 -17.42
C GLY A 340 -6.69 -12.16 -18.80
N VAL A 341 -7.50 -11.68 -19.74
CA VAL A 341 -7.08 -11.32 -21.10
C VAL A 341 -6.78 -9.85 -21.19
N TYR A 342 -5.60 -9.49 -21.67
CA TYR A 342 -5.15 -8.11 -21.85
C TYR A 342 -4.89 -7.83 -23.33
N CYS A 343 -5.49 -6.76 -23.82
CA CYS A 343 -5.41 -6.35 -25.21
C CYS A 343 -4.36 -5.25 -25.43
N ASP A 344 -3.88 -5.16 -26.67
CA ASP A 344 -3.10 -4.03 -27.15
C ASP A 344 -3.98 -2.80 -27.47
N ASP A 345 -3.36 -1.72 -27.93
CA ASP A 345 -4.07 -0.47 -28.26
C ASP A 345 -5.04 -0.61 -29.46
N ASP A 346 -4.90 -1.67 -30.25
CA ASP A 346 -5.81 -2.00 -31.37
C ASP A 346 -6.96 -2.94 -30.94
N GLY A 347 -6.98 -3.33 -29.66
CA GLY A 347 -7.99 -4.25 -29.13
C GLY A 347 -7.73 -5.73 -29.42
N ALA A 348 -6.54 -6.10 -29.89
CA ALA A 348 -6.16 -7.50 -30.06
C ALA A 348 -5.62 -8.09 -28.76
N ALA A 349 -6.06 -9.29 -28.39
CA ALA A 349 -5.54 -10.03 -27.24
C ALA A 349 -4.07 -10.38 -27.46
N ARG A 350 -3.20 -9.97 -26.51
CA ARG A 350 -1.75 -10.17 -26.57
C ARG A 350 -1.17 -10.86 -25.35
N VAL A 351 -1.83 -10.70 -24.22
CA VAL A 351 -1.37 -11.30 -22.95
C VAL A 351 -2.53 -12.01 -22.30
N VAL A 352 -2.29 -13.21 -21.83
CA VAL A 352 -3.23 -13.98 -21.01
C VAL A 352 -2.56 -14.29 -19.68
N ALA A 353 -3.27 -14.08 -18.59
CA ALA A 353 -2.82 -14.43 -17.25
C ALA A 353 -3.76 -15.48 -16.64
N PRO A 354 -3.32 -16.28 -15.66
CA PRO A 354 -4.21 -17.16 -14.93
C PRO A 354 -5.40 -16.38 -14.38
N ALA A 355 -6.62 -16.85 -14.61
CA ALA A 355 -7.81 -16.25 -14.05
C ALA A 355 -8.05 -16.84 -12.65
N GLU A 356 -8.18 -15.98 -11.65
CA GLU A 356 -8.69 -16.38 -10.35
C GLU A 356 -10.14 -15.97 -10.26
N SER A 357 -11.03 -16.97 -10.21
CA SER A 357 -12.45 -16.71 -10.02
C SER A 357 -12.73 -16.16 -8.62
N ILE A 358 -13.84 -15.43 -8.50
CA ILE A 358 -14.31 -14.93 -7.19
C ILE A 358 -14.55 -16.10 -6.23
N GLY A 359 -15.05 -17.23 -6.73
CA GLY A 359 -15.29 -18.43 -5.91
C GLY A 359 -14.02 -19.02 -5.31
N VAL A 360 -12.91 -19.05 -6.06
CA VAL A 360 -11.60 -19.50 -5.56
C VAL A 360 -11.10 -18.55 -4.48
N LEU A 361 -11.16 -17.24 -4.70
CA LEU A 361 -10.76 -16.23 -3.71
C LEU A 361 -11.64 -16.26 -2.46
N LEU A 362 -12.95 -16.44 -2.64
CA LEU A 362 -13.94 -16.57 -1.55
C LEU A 362 -13.63 -17.80 -0.69
N THR A 363 -13.46 -18.96 -1.31
CA THR A 363 -13.11 -20.20 -0.58
C THR A 363 -11.80 -20.01 0.17
N GLY A 364 -10.79 -19.40 -0.46
CA GLY A 364 -9.52 -19.07 0.18
C GLY A 364 -9.66 -18.14 1.39
N ALA A 365 -10.65 -17.23 1.37
CA ALA A 365 -10.92 -16.30 2.46
C ALA A 365 -11.73 -16.95 3.60
N PHE A 366 -12.84 -17.61 3.27
CA PHE A 366 -13.80 -18.07 4.28
C PHE A 366 -13.44 -19.42 4.89
N SER A 367 -12.79 -20.33 4.19
CA SER A 367 -12.37 -21.63 4.75
C SER A 367 -11.47 -21.52 5.99
N PRO A 368 -10.43 -20.65 6.03
CA PRO A 368 -9.63 -20.45 7.25
C PRO A 368 -10.46 -19.87 8.41
N LEU A 369 -11.34 -18.91 8.11
CA LEU A 369 -12.21 -18.26 9.10
C LEU A 369 -13.22 -19.25 9.69
N ARG A 370 -13.84 -20.09 8.85
CA ARG A 370 -14.74 -21.16 9.25
C ARG A 370 -14.07 -22.09 10.25
N ARG A 371 -12.86 -22.58 9.92
CA ARG A 371 -12.12 -23.51 10.81
C ARG A 371 -11.76 -22.85 12.15
N ALA A 372 -11.40 -21.56 12.14
CA ALA A 372 -11.01 -20.85 13.34
C ALA A 372 -12.22 -20.45 14.22
N SER A 373 -13.41 -20.37 13.64
CA SER A 373 -14.64 -20.01 14.38
C SER A 373 -15.39 -21.22 14.96
N ARG A 374 -14.84 -22.44 14.85
CA ARG A 374 -15.52 -23.69 15.28
C ARG A 374 -16.06 -23.61 16.70
N ASP A 375 -15.29 -23.04 17.63
CA ASP A 375 -15.68 -22.92 19.05
C ASP A 375 -16.30 -21.56 19.38
N ASN A 376 -16.62 -20.75 18.36
CA ASN A 376 -17.19 -19.42 18.53
C ASN A 376 -18.46 -19.26 17.68
N ILE A 377 -19.61 -19.64 18.27
CA ILE A 377 -20.91 -19.63 17.60
C ILE A 377 -21.28 -18.24 17.06
N LEU A 378 -20.91 -17.16 17.76
CA LEU A 378 -21.18 -15.79 17.32
C LEU A 378 -20.55 -15.49 15.97
N VAL A 379 -19.26 -15.82 15.81
CA VAL A 379 -18.51 -15.61 14.58
C VAL A 379 -18.94 -16.60 13.49
N ALA A 380 -19.16 -17.86 13.85
CA ALA A 380 -19.65 -18.88 12.93
C ALA A 380 -21.00 -18.51 12.30
N SER A 381 -21.94 -18.01 13.12
CA SER A 381 -23.24 -17.51 12.65
C SER A 381 -23.09 -16.25 11.78
N ALA A 382 -22.12 -15.36 12.10
CA ALA A 382 -21.85 -14.18 11.28
C ALA A 382 -21.31 -14.58 9.89
N ILE A 383 -20.39 -15.55 9.82
CA ILE A 383 -19.88 -16.10 8.56
C ILE A 383 -21.00 -16.72 7.73
N LEU A 384 -21.88 -17.53 8.37
CA LEU A 384 -23.00 -18.15 7.69
C LEU A 384 -23.95 -17.10 7.08
N ARG A 385 -24.34 -16.08 7.86
CA ARG A 385 -25.17 -14.96 7.36
C ARG A 385 -24.48 -14.20 6.22
N ALA A 386 -23.18 -13.97 6.32
CA ALA A 386 -22.38 -13.29 5.30
C ALA A 386 -22.40 -14.05 3.98
N LEU A 387 -22.10 -15.34 4.00
CA LEU A 387 -22.11 -16.21 2.83
C LEU A 387 -23.51 -16.36 2.23
N SER A 388 -24.54 -16.50 3.07
CA SER A 388 -25.94 -16.62 2.61
C SER A 388 -26.43 -15.34 1.90
N ARG A 389 -25.93 -14.17 2.30
CA ARG A 389 -26.23 -12.89 1.62
C ARG A 389 -25.40 -12.70 0.34
N LEU A 390 -24.23 -13.32 0.25
CA LEU A 390 -23.32 -13.19 -0.87
C LEU A 390 -23.66 -14.17 -2.00
N ALA A 391 -23.98 -15.42 -1.70
CA ALA A 391 -24.24 -16.46 -2.69
C ALA A 391 -25.26 -16.07 -3.77
N PRO A 392 -26.41 -15.41 -3.47
CA PRO A 392 -27.36 -14.98 -4.51
C PRO A 392 -26.84 -13.92 -5.47
N ARG A 393 -25.73 -13.24 -5.15
CA ARG A 393 -25.08 -12.21 -5.98
C ARG A 393 -24.02 -12.77 -6.91
N LEU A 394 -23.69 -14.05 -6.74
CA LEU A 394 -22.71 -14.77 -7.55
C LEU A 394 -23.42 -15.62 -8.58
N GLU A 395 -22.72 -15.95 -9.68
CA GLU A 395 -23.22 -16.76 -10.79
C GLU A 395 -22.33 -17.98 -11.01
N GLY A 396 -22.84 -19.02 -11.64
CA GLY A 396 -22.08 -20.19 -12.10
C GLY A 396 -21.27 -20.89 -10.99
N GLU A 397 -20.00 -21.14 -11.26
CA GLU A 397 -19.08 -21.84 -10.35
C GLU A 397 -18.76 -21.02 -9.07
N ASP A 398 -18.76 -19.69 -9.17
CA ASP A 398 -18.54 -18.83 -8.01
C ASP A 398 -19.65 -18.97 -6.99
N ARG A 399 -20.89 -19.06 -7.44
CA ARG A 399 -22.06 -19.34 -6.60
C ARG A 399 -21.98 -20.73 -5.98
N SER A 400 -21.63 -21.74 -6.76
CA SER A 400 -21.46 -23.11 -6.26
C SER A 400 -20.41 -23.20 -5.17
N SER A 401 -19.31 -22.44 -5.30
CA SER A 401 -18.26 -22.33 -4.27
C SER A 401 -18.78 -21.73 -2.98
N ALA A 402 -19.59 -20.67 -3.05
CA ALA A 402 -20.21 -20.06 -1.86
C ALA A 402 -21.21 -20.99 -1.18
N GLU A 403 -22.05 -21.69 -1.96
CA GLU A 403 -23.02 -22.68 -1.45
C GLU A 403 -22.33 -23.88 -0.78
N ALA A 404 -21.19 -24.31 -1.30
CA ALA A 404 -20.36 -25.35 -0.68
C ALA A 404 -19.80 -24.90 0.69
N GLU A 405 -19.31 -23.67 0.81
CA GLU A 405 -18.84 -23.14 2.10
C GLU A 405 -20.01 -22.95 3.10
N ILE A 406 -21.20 -22.57 2.64
CA ILE A 406 -22.43 -22.52 3.45
C ILE A 406 -22.75 -23.91 4.01
N ALA A 407 -22.72 -24.94 3.17
CA ALA A 407 -23.03 -26.30 3.59
C ALA A 407 -22.01 -26.80 4.63
N LEU A 408 -20.72 -26.53 4.43
CA LEU A 408 -19.67 -26.87 5.40
C LEU A 408 -19.86 -26.10 6.72
N MET A 409 -20.21 -24.81 6.65
CA MET A 409 -20.45 -24.00 7.85
C MET A 409 -21.65 -24.51 8.67
N LYS A 410 -22.76 -24.88 7.99
CA LYS A 410 -23.93 -25.48 8.65
C LYS A 410 -23.57 -26.80 9.33
N ALA A 411 -22.80 -27.66 8.66
CA ALA A 411 -22.35 -28.93 9.22
C ALA A 411 -21.45 -28.75 10.47
N GLU A 412 -20.55 -27.77 10.45
CA GLU A 412 -19.71 -27.46 11.62
C GLU A 412 -20.52 -26.87 12.78
N LEU A 413 -21.49 -26.00 12.53
CA LEU A 413 -22.38 -25.43 13.54
C LEU A 413 -23.24 -26.54 14.18
N ASP A 414 -23.77 -27.48 13.41
CA ASP A 414 -24.54 -28.63 13.94
C ASP A 414 -23.69 -29.51 14.87
N GLN A 415 -22.39 -29.62 14.62
CA GLN A 415 -21.48 -30.42 15.46
C GLN A 415 -21.00 -29.66 16.70
N SER A 416 -20.78 -28.35 16.61
CA SER A 416 -20.21 -27.55 17.70
C SER A 416 -21.25 -26.94 18.65
N ALA A 417 -22.47 -26.68 18.18
CA ALA A 417 -23.51 -26.07 18.99
C ALA A 417 -24.02 -27.05 20.06
N SER A 418 -23.80 -26.72 21.33
CA SER A 418 -24.23 -27.52 22.47
C SER A 418 -25.74 -27.39 22.76
N LEU A 419 -26.34 -26.26 22.41
CA LEU A 419 -27.74 -25.96 22.61
C LEU A 419 -28.54 -26.13 21.32
N GLN A 420 -29.75 -26.71 21.45
CA GLN A 420 -30.68 -26.86 20.32
C GLN A 420 -31.08 -25.51 19.72
N ALA A 421 -31.26 -24.47 20.56
CA ALA A 421 -31.58 -23.12 20.12
C ALA A 421 -30.55 -22.53 19.18
N ASP A 422 -29.24 -22.79 19.40
CA ASP A 422 -28.17 -22.29 18.54
C ASP A 422 -28.16 -23.02 17.20
N ARG A 423 -28.51 -24.32 17.17
CA ARG A 423 -28.66 -25.09 15.94
C ARG A 423 -29.84 -24.63 15.12
N ASP A 424 -30.96 -24.31 15.78
CA ASP A 424 -32.18 -23.86 15.10
C ASP A 424 -31.99 -22.46 14.53
N ALA A 425 -31.32 -21.55 15.25
CA ALA A 425 -30.94 -20.24 14.75
C ALA A 425 -30.01 -20.30 13.51
N ALA A 426 -29.13 -21.31 13.41
CA ALA A 426 -28.29 -21.52 12.24
C ALA A 426 -29.05 -22.09 11.02
N LYS A 427 -30.20 -22.72 11.21
CA LYS A 427 -31.03 -23.24 10.13
C LYS A 427 -31.93 -22.17 9.51
N GLU A 428 -32.27 -21.13 10.28
CA GLU A 428 -33.11 -20.01 9.83
C GLU A 428 -32.34 -18.99 8.95
N VAL A 429 -31.01 -19.08 8.90
CA VAL A 429 -30.12 -18.29 8.05
C VAL A 429 -29.82 -19.02 6.74
#